data_2994b0eca01f9c264810c67e2b30aef0
#
_entry.id   2994b0eca01f9c264810c67e2b30aef0
#
_cell.length_a   1.000
_cell.length_b   1.000
_cell.length_c   1.000
_cell.angle_alpha   90.00
_cell.angle_beta   90.00
_cell.angle_gamma   90.00
#
_symmetry.space_group_name_H-M   'P 1'
#
loop_
_entity.id
_entity.type
_entity.pdbx_description
1 polymer ?
#
loop_
_entity_poly.entity_id
_entity_poly.type
_entity_poly.pdbx_seq_one_letter_code
_entity_poly.pdbx_strand_id
1 'polypeptide(L)'
;IGPGFVDFCAGKNVSVTQNTDYSPNYNFFTNCIDRGDIAVVHCGIISSDTGERAGHSMAAEGYATLRAYNSGNTVHTLMVFDGWGGYSTLFEF
;
A
#
# COMPACT_ATOMS: atom_id res chain seq x y z
N ILE A 1 -4.47 9.70 8.44
CA ILE A 1 -3.83 10.13 7.18
C ILE A 1 -4.83 10.80 6.24
N GLY A 2 -5.98 10.15 6.01
CA GLY A 2 -6.92 10.60 4.99
C GLY A 2 -7.37 12.06 5.12
N PRO A 3 -7.97 12.48 6.25
CA PRO A 3 -8.42 13.86 6.39
C PRO A 3 -7.29 14.87 6.32
N GLY A 4 -6.14 14.55 6.91
CA GLY A 4 -4.98 15.44 6.84
C GLY A 4 -4.43 15.61 5.44
N PHE A 5 -4.44 14.53 4.65
CA PHE A 5 -4.03 14.58 3.24
C PHE A 5 -5.01 15.44 2.42
N VAL A 6 -6.31 15.27 2.64
CA VAL A 6 -7.33 16.08 1.95
C VAL A 6 -7.14 17.56 2.28
N ASP A 7 -6.93 17.90 3.55
CA ASP A 7 -6.70 19.27 3.99
C ASP A 7 -5.42 19.86 3.39
N PHE A 8 -4.36 19.08 3.35
CA PHE A 8 -3.11 19.50 2.74
C PHE A 8 -3.31 19.85 1.27
N CYS A 9 -3.98 18.97 0.53
CA CYS A 9 -4.25 19.20 -0.90
C CYS A 9 -5.13 20.41 -1.12
N ALA A 10 -6.16 20.62 -0.28
CA ALA A 10 -7.02 21.78 -0.38
C ALA A 10 -6.24 23.08 -0.18
N GLY A 11 -5.26 23.09 0.74
CA GLY A 11 -4.38 24.22 0.94
C GLY A 11 -3.47 24.53 -0.26
N LYS A 12 -3.30 23.55 -1.16
CA LYS A 12 -2.55 23.70 -2.42
C LYS A 12 -3.47 23.91 -3.63
N ASN A 13 -4.75 24.20 -3.41
CA ASN A 13 -5.77 24.33 -4.44
C ASN A 13 -5.98 23.04 -5.26
N VAL A 14 -5.78 21.89 -4.64
CA VAL A 14 -6.04 20.58 -5.24
C VAL A 14 -7.18 19.93 -4.48
N SER A 15 -8.26 19.66 -5.18
CA SER A 15 -9.41 18.96 -4.61
C SER A 15 -9.22 17.45 -4.75
N VAL A 16 -9.26 16.74 -3.62
CA VAL A 16 -9.18 15.28 -3.59
C VAL A 16 -10.32 14.73 -2.74
N THR A 17 -10.71 13.50 -3.04
CA THR A 17 -11.61 12.72 -2.19
C THR A 17 -10.82 11.56 -1.60
N GLN A 18 -11.24 11.10 -0.44
CA GLN A 18 -10.57 10.06 0.29
C GLN A 18 -11.57 8.98 0.68
N ASN A 19 -11.16 7.73 0.55
CA ASN A 19 -11.93 6.58 1.00
C ASN A 19 -11.01 5.64 1.78
N THR A 20 -11.48 5.13 2.91
CA THR A 20 -10.70 4.23 3.76
C THR A 20 -11.44 2.92 3.92
N ASP A 21 -10.75 1.82 3.68
CA ASP A 21 -11.23 0.47 3.95
C ASP A 21 -10.38 -0.13 5.08
N TYR A 22 -11.01 -0.48 6.18
CA TYR A 22 -10.31 -1.00 7.37
C TYR A 22 -10.07 -2.51 7.29
N SER A 23 -10.63 -3.20 6.30
CA SER A 23 -10.44 -4.63 6.06
C SER A 23 -10.32 -4.89 4.57
N PRO A 24 -9.35 -4.28 3.90
CA PRO A 24 -9.26 -4.37 2.46
C PRO A 24 -8.85 -5.75 2.00
N ASN A 25 -9.40 -6.17 0.87
CA ASN A 25 -8.89 -7.32 0.15
C ASN A 25 -7.92 -6.86 -0.94
N TYR A 26 -7.30 -7.81 -1.62
CA TYR A 26 -6.34 -7.52 -2.68
C TYR A 26 -6.97 -6.69 -3.80
N ASN A 27 -8.23 -6.98 -4.15
CA ASN A 27 -8.92 -6.28 -5.25
C ASN A 27 -9.15 -4.80 -4.95
N PHE A 28 -9.25 -4.41 -3.69
CA PHE A 28 -9.35 -3.00 -3.32
C PHE A 28 -8.14 -2.24 -3.88
N PHE A 29 -6.95 -2.78 -3.69
CA PHE A 29 -5.71 -2.14 -4.14
C PHE A 29 -5.55 -2.21 -5.65
N THR A 30 -5.80 -3.37 -6.27
CA THR A 30 -5.66 -3.50 -7.71
C THR A 30 -6.62 -2.58 -8.45
N ASN A 31 -7.84 -2.43 -7.96
CA ASN A 31 -8.83 -1.53 -8.56
C ASN A 31 -8.41 -0.07 -8.42
N CYS A 32 -7.85 0.33 -7.27
CA CYS A 32 -7.32 1.69 -7.09
C CYS A 32 -6.20 1.97 -8.08
N ILE A 33 -5.27 1.05 -8.22
CA ILE A 33 -4.11 1.20 -9.11
C ILE A 33 -4.58 1.25 -10.57
N ASP A 34 -5.51 0.39 -10.95
CA ASP A 34 -6.04 0.35 -12.32
C ASP A 34 -6.76 1.64 -12.71
N ARG A 35 -7.43 2.29 -11.75
CA ARG A 35 -8.07 3.58 -11.99
C ARG A 35 -7.11 4.76 -12.02
N GLY A 36 -5.86 4.54 -11.64
CA GLY A 36 -4.89 5.62 -11.50
C GLY A 36 -5.03 6.42 -10.21
N ASP A 37 -5.74 5.88 -9.22
CA ASP A 37 -5.84 6.49 -7.90
C ASP A 37 -4.57 6.23 -7.09
N ILE A 38 -4.31 7.09 -6.10
CA ILE A 38 -3.26 6.87 -5.14
C ILE A 38 -3.78 5.92 -4.07
N ALA A 39 -3.10 4.81 -3.85
CA ALA A 39 -3.43 3.86 -2.82
C ALA A 39 -2.35 3.86 -1.74
N VAL A 40 -2.77 3.90 -0.48
CA VAL A 40 -1.86 3.84 0.67
C VAL A 40 -2.17 2.58 1.45
N VAL A 41 -1.16 1.75 1.64
CA VAL A 41 -1.23 0.56 2.49
C VAL A 41 -0.77 0.97 3.87
N HIS A 42 -1.66 0.82 4.85
CA HIS A 42 -1.33 1.09 6.24
C HIS A 42 -1.30 -0.24 6.99
N CYS A 43 -0.19 -0.57 7.59
CA CYS A 43 -0.01 -1.87 8.24
C CYS A 43 0.72 -1.74 9.58
N GLY A 44 0.58 -2.77 10.39
CA GLY A 44 1.39 -2.93 11.60
C GLY A 44 2.64 -3.72 11.28
N ILE A 45 3.75 -3.28 11.80
CA ILE A 45 5.02 -4.01 11.72
C ILE A 45 5.49 -4.40 13.12
N ILE A 46 6.29 -5.44 13.19
CA ILE A 46 6.88 -5.90 14.43
C ILE A 46 8.40 -5.85 14.26
N SER A 47 9.06 -5.13 15.15
CA SER A 47 10.53 -5.06 15.14
C SER A 47 11.12 -6.44 15.45
N SER A 48 12.04 -6.88 14.63
CA SER A 48 12.77 -8.14 14.86
C SER A 48 13.70 -8.06 16.07
N ASP A 49 14.13 -6.85 16.44
CA ASP A 49 15.07 -6.65 17.53
C ASP A 49 14.37 -6.54 18.89
N THR A 50 13.26 -5.82 18.97
CA THR A 50 12.59 -5.49 20.23
C THR A 50 11.23 -6.17 20.40
N GLY A 51 10.63 -6.68 19.33
CA GLY A 51 9.28 -7.22 19.34
C GLY A 51 8.20 -6.15 19.44
N GLU A 52 8.56 -4.88 19.39
CA GLU A 52 7.60 -3.79 19.46
C GLU A 52 6.81 -3.66 18.17
N ARG A 53 5.54 -3.25 18.32
CA ARG A 53 4.66 -2.96 17.20
C ARG A 53 4.71 -1.49 16.85
N ALA A 54 4.70 -1.21 15.54
CA ALA A 54 4.60 0.16 15.04
C ALA A 54 3.70 0.16 13.80
N GLY A 55 3.03 1.27 13.55
CA GLY A 55 2.30 1.49 12.32
C GLY A 55 3.25 1.96 11.22
N HIS A 56 2.96 1.56 9.98
CA HIS A 56 3.72 1.99 8.81
C HIS A 56 2.80 2.16 7.63
N SER A 57 3.00 3.23 6.88
CA SER A 57 2.23 3.54 5.68
C SER A 57 3.13 3.51 4.47
N MET A 58 2.68 2.87 3.41
CA MET A 58 3.42 2.72 2.16
C MET A 58 2.54 3.10 0.99
N ALA A 59 3.13 3.67 -0.04
CA ALA A 59 2.42 3.94 -1.28
C ALA A 59 2.41 2.69 -2.14
N ALA A 60 1.22 2.24 -2.53
CA ALA A 60 1.06 1.13 -3.47
C ALA A 60 1.05 1.70 -4.88
N GLU A 61 2.00 1.30 -5.70
CA GLU A 61 2.20 1.84 -7.06
C GLU A 61 1.99 0.81 -8.16
N GLY A 62 1.86 -0.46 -7.80
CA GLY A 62 1.62 -1.53 -8.76
C GLY A 62 1.28 -2.83 -8.05
N TYR A 63 1.03 -3.87 -8.83
CA TYR A 63 0.77 -5.19 -8.30
C TYR A 63 1.23 -6.24 -9.28
N ALA A 64 1.48 -7.45 -8.76
CA ALA A 64 1.82 -8.61 -9.58
C ALA A 64 1.36 -9.88 -8.90
N THR A 65 0.94 -10.84 -9.70
CA THR A 65 0.71 -12.20 -9.23
C THR A 65 1.89 -13.04 -9.66
N LEU A 66 2.60 -13.58 -8.68
CA LEU A 66 3.78 -14.40 -8.92
C LEU A 66 3.39 -15.87 -8.84
N ARG A 67 3.98 -16.68 -9.71
CA ARG A 67 3.73 -18.12 -9.74
C ARG A 67 5.03 -18.86 -9.52
N ALA A 68 5.05 -19.75 -8.54
CA ALA A 68 6.22 -20.58 -8.28
C ALA A 68 6.41 -21.57 -9.43
N TYR A 69 7.63 -21.64 -9.93
CA TYR A 69 7.96 -22.41 -11.12
C TYR A 69 7.68 -23.92 -10.94
N ASN A 70 8.06 -24.46 -9.80
CA ASN A 70 8.01 -25.92 -9.57
C ASN A 70 6.73 -26.40 -8.86
N SER A 71 6.04 -25.58 -8.11
CA SER A 71 4.83 -25.98 -7.40
C SER A 71 3.54 -25.49 -8.06
N GLY A 72 3.63 -24.45 -8.90
CA GLY A 72 2.48 -23.80 -9.49
C GLY A 72 1.68 -22.93 -8.52
N ASN A 73 2.14 -22.80 -7.28
CA ASN A 73 1.50 -21.93 -6.29
C ASN A 73 1.61 -20.46 -6.72
N THR A 74 0.56 -19.69 -6.43
CA THR A 74 0.53 -18.27 -6.75
C THR A 74 0.56 -17.43 -5.49
N VAL A 75 1.19 -16.26 -5.60
CA VAL A 75 1.28 -15.28 -4.54
C VAL A 75 0.85 -13.93 -5.10
N HIS A 76 -0.08 -13.29 -4.42
CA HIS A 76 -0.49 -11.93 -4.77
C HIS A 76 0.41 -10.93 -4.07
N THR A 77 0.95 -9.98 -4.82
CA THR A 77 1.85 -8.97 -4.28
C THR A 77 1.41 -7.58 -4.68
N LEU A 78 1.73 -6.62 -3.83
CA LEU A 78 1.69 -5.19 -4.16
C LEU A 78 3.12 -4.69 -4.30
N MET A 79 3.35 -3.86 -5.29
CA MET A 79 4.59 -3.13 -5.44
C MET A 79 4.43 -1.83 -4.66
N VAL A 80 5.22 -1.66 -3.62
CA VAL A 80 5.08 -0.55 -2.70
C VAL A 80 6.38 0.25 -2.62
N PHE A 81 6.24 1.54 -2.38
CA PHE A 81 7.33 2.39 -1.97
C PHE A 81 7.26 2.51 -0.46
N ASP A 82 8.18 1.85 0.22
CA ASP A 82 8.14 1.72 1.68
C ASP A 82 8.72 2.92 2.44
N GLY A 83 9.39 3.82 1.73
CA GLY A 83 9.97 5.01 2.32
C GLY A 83 11.36 4.82 2.91
N TRP A 84 11.91 3.60 2.89
CA TRP A 84 13.18 3.33 3.56
C TRP A 84 14.38 3.21 2.61
N GLY A 85 14.16 2.93 1.34
CA GLY A 85 15.26 2.63 0.45
C GLY A 85 15.35 3.47 -0.81
N GLY A 86 14.34 4.22 -1.17
CA GLY A 86 14.32 4.99 -2.40
C GLY A 86 14.01 4.17 -3.65
N TYR A 87 13.61 2.91 -3.49
CA TYR A 87 13.19 2.02 -4.58
C TYR A 87 12.01 1.17 -4.12
N SER A 88 11.33 0.58 -5.10
CA SER A 88 10.12 -0.18 -4.84
C SER A 88 10.43 -1.57 -4.28
N THR A 89 9.53 -2.06 -3.46
CA THR A 89 9.62 -3.37 -2.82
C THR A 89 8.33 -4.14 -3.07
N LEU A 90 8.41 -5.45 -3.18
CA LEU A 90 7.23 -6.30 -3.26
C LEU A 90 6.75 -6.62 -1.84
N PHE A 91 5.45 -6.45 -1.67
CA PHE A 91 4.75 -6.72 -0.42
C PHE A 91 3.75 -7.85 -0.67
N GLU A 92 3.92 -8.97 0.00
CA GLU A 92 3.00 -10.10 -0.15
C GLU A 92 1.69 -9.79 0.55
N PHE A 93 0.62 -9.94 -0.16
CA PHE A 93 -0.72 -9.72 0.36
C PHE A 93 -1.42 -11.07 0.73
#